data_bfc73c81a7598e40fa5a5684ff8eaa50
#
_entry.id   bfc73c81a7598e40fa5a5684ff8eaa50
#
_cell.length_a   1.000
_cell.length_b   1.000
_cell.length_c   1.000
_cell.angle_alpha   90.00
_cell.angle_beta   90.00
_cell.angle_gamma   90.00
#
_symmetry.space_group_name_H-M   'P 1'
#
loop_
_entity.id
_entity.type
_entity.pdbx_description
1 polymer ?
#
loop_
_entity_poly.entity_id
_entity_poly.type
_entity_poly.pdbx_seq_one_letter_code
_entity_poly.pdbx_strand_id
1 'polypeptide(L)'
;MPYDEGVTKFDLVFTPSAPLPETPLRALNAWRRILWRGGLIGQDPARYGGVGFGNVSRRLTTGTRRGALRFAITGTQTGALAHLDAGRYAIVTACDPARNRVEAEG
;
A
#
# COMPACT_ATOMS: atom_id res chain seq x y z
N MET A 1 -14.77 21.68 -7.03
CA MET A 1 -13.54 20.95 -7.35
C MET A 1 -13.56 19.58 -6.68
N PRO A 2 -13.51 18.52 -7.41
CA PRO A 2 -13.50 17.21 -6.79
C PRO A 2 -12.22 17.02 -5.98
N TYR A 3 -12.37 16.35 -4.86
CA TYR A 3 -11.28 15.98 -4.01
C TYR A 3 -10.55 14.79 -4.63
N ASP A 4 -9.26 14.87 -4.86
CA ASP A 4 -8.51 13.83 -5.57
C ASP A 4 -7.61 12.99 -4.66
N GLU A 5 -7.82 13.04 -3.36
CA GLU A 5 -7.16 12.17 -2.40
C GLU A 5 -7.53 10.71 -2.66
N GLY A 6 -6.56 9.82 -2.56
CA GLY A 6 -6.77 8.39 -2.86
C GLY A 6 -6.74 8.02 -4.35
N VAL A 7 -6.53 8.99 -5.23
CA VAL A 7 -6.41 8.77 -6.66
C VAL A 7 -4.95 8.52 -7.04
N THR A 8 -4.71 7.51 -7.83
CA THR A 8 -3.38 7.23 -8.38
C THR A 8 -2.96 8.33 -9.36
N LYS A 9 -1.83 8.97 -9.10
CA LYS A 9 -1.31 10.10 -9.90
C LYS A 9 -0.05 9.75 -10.68
N PHE A 10 0.26 8.48 -10.79
CA PHE A 10 1.40 7.96 -11.53
C PHE A 10 0.95 6.88 -12.49
N ASP A 11 1.77 6.57 -13.48
CA ASP A 11 1.51 5.49 -14.41
C ASP A 11 1.77 4.16 -13.72
N LEU A 12 0.71 3.41 -13.46
CA LEU A 12 0.77 2.12 -12.78
C LEU A 12 0.71 0.98 -13.79
N VAL A 13 1.75 0.18 -13.81
CA VAL A 13 1.75 -1.10 -14.52
C VAL A 13 1.53 -2.21 -13.48
N PHE A 14 0.32 -2.74 -13.46
CA PHE A 14 -0.09 -3.73 -12.46
C PHE A 14 -0.24 -5.11 -13.11
N THR A 15 0.40 -6.11 -12.52
CA THR A 15 0.31 -7.49 -12.96
C THR A 15 -0.38 -8.31 -11.88
N PRO A 16 -1.54 -8.94 -12.17
CA PRO A 16 -2.17 -9.84 -11.21
C PRO A 16 -1.25 -11.01 -10.86
N SER A 17 -1.16 -11.30 -9.57
CA SER A 17 -0.37 -12.43 -9.08
C SER A 17 -1.00 -13.02 -7.83
N ALA A 18 -0.54 -14.19 -7.40
CA ALA A 18 -0.94 -14.77 -6.14
C ALA A 18 -0.51 -13.85 -4.98
N PRO A 19 -1.33 -13.70 -3.93
CA PRO A 19 -0.93 -12.92 -2.77
C PRO A 19 0.28 -13.53 -2.06
N LEU A 20 1.05 -12.68 -1.38
CA LEU A 20 2.13 -13.16 -0.52
C LEU A 20 1.57 -14.02 0.62
N PRO A 21 2.35 -14.99 1.11
CA PRO A 21 2.02 -15.67 2.36
C PRO A 21 1.86 -14.66 3.51
N GLU A 22 1.05 -15.00 4.50
CA GLU A 22 0.80 -14.10 5.63
C GLU A 22 2.06 -13.82 6.46
N THR A 23 2.99 -14.77 6.54
CA THR A 23 4.19 -14.64 7.37
C THR A 23 4.99 -13.37 7.08
N PRO A 24 5.33 -13.02 5.82
CA PRO A 24 6.04 -11.77 5.55
C PRO A 24 5.24 -10.52 5.88
N LEU A 25 3.91 -10.62 5.90
CA LEU A 25 3.02 -9.50 6.15
C LEU A 25 2.61 -9.34 7.60
N ARG A 26 2.94 -10.30 8.46
CA ARG A 26 2.48 -10.29 9.86
C ARG A 26 2.88 -9.04 10.62
N ALA A 27 4.14 -8.67 10.55
CA ALA A 27 4.63 -7.48 11.24
C ALA A 27 4.01 -6.20 10.65
N LEU A 28 3.87 -6.15 9.34
CA LEU A 28 3.26 -5.01 8.65
C LEU A 28 1.79 -4.86 9.05
N ASN A 29 1.05 -5.95 9.13
CA ASN A 29 -0.34 -5.94 9.60
C ASN A 29 -0.46 -5.46 11.05
N ALA A 30 0.47 -5.88 11.92
CA ALA A 30 0.48 -5.44 13.31
C ALA A 30 0.70 -3.94 13.41
N TRP A 31 1.65 -3.38 12.70
CA TRP A 31 1.91 -1.93 12.65
C TRP A 31 0.74 -1.18 12.05
N ARG A 32 0.16 -1.69 10.98
CA ARG A 32 -1.03 -1.08 10.37
C ARG A 32 -2.18 -0.98 11.35
N ARG A 33 -2.42 -2.01 12.14
CA ARG A 33 -3.49 -2.00 13.15
C ARG A 33 -3.26 -0.93 14.22
N ILE A 34 -2.01 -0.74 14.66
CA ILE A 34 -1.66 0.33 15.59
C ILE A 34 -1.96 1.69 14.97
N LEU A 35 -1.55 1.91 13.72
CA LEU A 35 -1.80 3.16 13.00
C LEU A 35 -3.29 3.41 12.78
N TRP A 36 -4.05 2.37 12.50
CA TRP A 36 -5.50 2.46 12.34
C TRP A 36 -6.19 2.86 13.64
N ARG A 37 -5.78 2.25 14.76
CA ARG A 37 -6.30 2.62 16.08
C ARG A 37 -5.92 4.04 16.49
N GLY A 38 -4.76 4.51 16.05
CA GLY A 38 -4.29 5.86 16.31
C GLY A 38 -4.87 6.94 15.39
N GLY A 39 -5.69 6.56 14.41
CA GLY A 39 -6.30 7.51 13.48
C GLY A 39 -5.37 7.99 12.37
N LEU A 40 -4.22 7.37 12.17
CA LEU A 40 -3.28 7.69 11.09
C LEU A 40 -3.61 6.95 9.80
N ILE A 41 -4.36 5.88 9.91
CA ILE A 41 -4.99 5.15 8.81
C ILE A 41 -6.46 5.03 9.16
N GLY A 42 -7.35 5.35 8.25
CA GLY A 42 -8.77 5.28 8.53
C GLY A 42 -9.65 5.83 7.42
N GLN A 43 -10.87 6.10 7.80
CA GLN A 43 -11.85 6.80 6.97
C GLN A 43 -12.73 7.65 7.90
N ASP A 44 -12.81 8.93 7.59
CA ASP A 44 -13.56 9.90 8.39
C ASP A 44 -14.30 10.85 7.44
N PRO A 45 -15.62 11.00 7.56
CA PRO A 45 -16.39 11.89 6.69
C PRO A 45 -15.89 13.34 6.71
N ALA A 46 -15.26 13.77 7.80
CA ALA A 46 -14.74 15.15 7.96
C ALA A 46 -13.31 15.32 7.44
N ARG A 47 -12.65 14.24 6.97
CA ARG A 47 -11.25 14.25 6.56
C ARG A 47 -11.10 13.68 5.15
N TYR A 48 -10.23 14.31 4.35
CA TYR A 48 -9.85 13.83 3.01
C TYR A 48 -11.06 13.51 2.11
N GLY A 49 -12.11 14.35 2.18
CA GLY A 49 -13.32 14.15 1.36
C GLY A 49 -14.10 12.88 1.70
N GLY A 50 -13.86 12.27 2.86
CA GLY A 50 -14.53 11.04 3.27
C GLY A 50 -13.95 9.75 2.68
N VAL A 51 -12.87 9.83 1.88
CA VAL A 51 -12.21 8.64 1.36
C VAL A 51 -11.27 8.02 2.39
N GLY A 52 -10.97 6.74 2.24
CA GLY A 52 -9.97 6.07 3.06
C GLY A 52 -8.61 6.71 2.91
N PHE A 53 -7.86 6.83 4.00
CA PHE A 53 -6.56 7.48 4.02
C PHE A 53 -5.52 6.66 4.78
N GLY A 54 -4.26 6.91 4.44
CA GLY A 54 -3.12 6.29 5.09
C GLY A 54 -2.73 4.96 4.48
N ASN A 55 -1.45 4.80 4.28
CA ASN A 55 -0.85 3.56 3.79
C ASN A 55 0.36 3.23 4.64
N VAL A 56 0.72 1.97 4.67
CA VAL A 56 1.94 1.49 5.30
C VAL A 56 2.63 0.52 4.36
N SER A 57 3.95 0.58 4.34
CA SER A 57 4.75 -0.29 3.50
C SER A 57 5.92 -0.89 4.27
N ARG A 58 6.44 -1.98 3.76
CA ARG A 58 7.63 -2.62 4.28
C ARG A 58 8.49 -3.13 3.14
N ARG A 59 9.79 -2.81 3.18
CA ARG A 59 10.74 -3.40 2.26
C ARG A 59 10.83 -4.90 2.47
N LEU A 60 10.79 -5.64 1.39
CA LEU A 60 11.05 -7.07 1.39
C LEU A 60 12.55 -7.30 1.24
N THR A 61 13.15 -7.93 2.23
CA THR A 61 14.60 -7.96 2.37
C THR A 61 15.29 -9.16 1.72
N THR A 62 14.54 -10.12 1.23
CA THR A 62 15.11 -11.35 0.68
C THR A 62 15.82 -11.09 -0.64
N GLY A 63 17.14 -11.27 -0.66
CA GLY A 63 17.95 -11.25 -1.87
C GLY A 63 18.13 -9.88 -2.49
N THR A 64 17.96 -8.81 -1.75
CA THR A 64 18.02 -7.48 -2.32
C THR A 64 19.44 -6.95 -2.43
N ARG A 65 19.88 -6.70 -3.64
CA ARG A 65 20.99 -5.81 -3.91
C ARG A 65 20.56 -4.36 -3.65
N ARG A 66 21.52 -3.52 -3.30
CA ARG A 66 21.29 -2.08 -3.25
C ARG A 66 20.72 -1.62 -4.61
N GLY A 67 19.60 -0.94 -4.61
CA GLY A 67 18.91 -0.50 -5.83
C GLY A 67 17.83 -1.45 -6.32
N ALA A 68 17.78 -2.69 -5.84
CA ALA A 68 16.65 -3.58 -6.11
C ALA A 68 15.52 -3.23 -5.16
N LEU A 69 14.57 -2.44 -5.64
CA LEU A 69 13.44 -2.00 -4.85
C LEU A 69 12.31 -3.03 -4.93
N ARG A 70 11.97 -3.60 -3.78
CA ARG A 70 10.79 -4.45 -3.66
C ARG A 70 10.20 -4.22 -2.29
N PHE A 71 8.92 -3.85 -2.24
CA PHE A 71 8.24 -3.64 -0.97
C PHE A 71 6.75 -3.97 -1.08
N ALA A 72 6.18 -4.39 0.05
CA ALA A 72 4.74 -4.56 0.19
C ALA A 72 4.13 -3.25 0.66
N ILE A 73 2.99 -2.90 0.10
CA ILE A 73 2.22 -1.71 0.49
C ILE A 73 0.75 -2.06 0.55
N THR A 74 0.03 -1.41 1.47
CA THR A 74 -1.43 -1.54 1.55
C THR A 74 -2.08 -1.05 0.26
N GLY A 75 -3.13 -1.73 -0.17
CA GLY A 75 -3.87 -1.36 -1.38
C GLY A 75 -4.55 0.00 -1.23
N THR A 76 -4.90 0.59 -2.36
CA THR A 76 -5.57 1.88 -2.42
C THR A 76 -6.91 1.83 -1.69
N GLN A 77 -7.19 2.85 -0.90
CA GLN A 77 -8.44 3.05 -0.19
C GLN A 77 -8.85 1.89 0.73
N THR A 78 -7.88 1.23 1.35
CA THR A 78 -8.14 0.20 2.36
C THR A 78 -8.25 0.78 3.78
N GLY A 79 -8.19 2.10 3.92
CA GLY A 79 -8.12 2.77 5.22
C GLY A 79 -9.29 2.49 6.16
N ALA A 80 -10.50 2.23 5.62
CA ALA A 80 -11.67 1.92 6.43
C ALA A 80 -11.61 0.52 7.07
N LEU A 81 -10.75 -0.36 6.58
CA LEU A 81 -10.68 -1.75 7.03
C LEU A 81 -9.74 -1.88 8.22
N ALA A 82 -10.25 -2.42 9.33
CA ALA A 82 -9.42 -2.66 10.52
C ALA A 82 -8.39 -3.76 10.29
N HIS A 83 -8.70 -4.74 9.46
CA HIS A 83 -7.83 -5.85 9.09
C HIS A 83 -7.69 -5.96 7.58
N LEU A 84 -6.50 -6.27 7.12
CA LEU A 84 -6.26 -6.60 5.71
C LEU A 84 -5.74 -8.03 5.60
N ASP A 85 -6.35 -8.81 4.70
CA ASP A 85 -5.76 -10.07 4.28
C ASP A 85 -4.64 -9.84 3.24
N ALA A 86 -3.91 -10.89 2.89
CA ALA A 86 -2.79 -10.79 1.98
C ALA A 86 -3.19 -10.26 0.59
N GLY A 87 -4.41 -10.50 0.16
CA GLY A 87 -4.92 -10.03 -1.13
C GLY A 87 -5.16 -8.52 -1.20
N ARG A 88 -5.09 -7.82 -0.07
CA ARG A 88 -5.25 -6.36 0.00
C ARG A 88 -3.92 -5.61 -0.05
N TYR A 89 -2.82 -6.32 -0.21
CA TYR A 89 -1.49 -5.73 -0.37
C TYR A 89 -1.04 -5.85 -1.81
N ALA A 90 -0.29 -4.85 -2.25
CA ALA A 90 0.43 -4.91 -3.51
C ALA A 90 1.94 -5.01 -3.25
N ILE A 91 2.64 -5.62 -4.17
CA ILE A 91 4.09 -5.68 -4.14
C ILE A 91 4.62 -4.74 -5.22
N VAL A 92 5.28 -3.68 -4.80
CA VAL A 92 5.94 -2.78 -5.75
C VAL A 92 7.29 -3.40 -6.12
N THR A 93 7.50 -3.59 -7.40
CA THR A 93 8.68 -4.26 -7.95
C THR A 93 9.65 -3.29 -8.62
N ALA A 94 9.17 -2.13 -9.07
CA ALA A 94 10.00 -1.12 -9.68
C ALA A 94 9.34 0.25 -9.58
N CYS A 95 10.18 1.28 -9.44
CA CYS A 95 9.77 2.68 -9.49
C CYS A 95 10.69 3.43 -10.44
N ASP A 96 10.11 4.22 -11.32
CA ASP A 96 10.84 5.12 -12.22
C ASP A 96 10.32 6.54 -12.05
N PRO A 97 10.92 7.33 -11.15
CA PRO A 97 10.45 8.70 -10.90
C PRO A 97 10.54 9.61 -12.13
N ALA A 98 11.54 9.40 -12.99
CA ALA A 98 11.71 10.22 -14.19
C ALA A 98 10.55 10.06 -15.16
N ARG A 99 9.92 8.88 -15.21
CA ARG A 99 8.76 8.58 -16.04
C ARG A 99 7.45 8.61 -15.27
N ASN A 100 7.50 8.92 -13.98
CA ASN A 100 6.33 8.87 -13.10
C ASN A 100 5.62 7.50 -13.18
N ARG A 101 6.39 6.42 -13.12
CA ARG A 101 5.90 5.07 -13.36
C ARG A 101 6.23 4.16 -12.19
N VAL A 102 5.27 3.31 -11.84
CA VAL A 102 5.40 2.28 -10.81
C VAL A 102 4.96 0.94 -11.39
N GLU A 103 5.74 -0.09 -11.17
CA GLU A 103 5.38 -1.47 -11.49
C GLU A 103 5.06 -2.21 -10.20
N ALA A 104 3.94 -2.91 -10.18
CA ALA A 104 3.46 -3.63 -9.02
C ALA A 104 2.74 -4.91 -9.42
N GLU A 105 2.62 -5.82 -8.47
CA GLU A 105 1.87 -7.07 -8.62
C GLU A 105 1.05 -7.36 -7.36
N GLY A 106 -0.03 -8.12 -7.53
CA GLY A 106 -0.87 -8.47 -6.38
C GLY A 106 -2.12 -9.23 -6.71
#